data_fe6d449863518a27b6cd0071b529b459
#
_entry.id   fe6d449863518a27b6cd0071b529b459
#
_cell.length_a   1.000
_cell.length_b   1.000
_cell.length_c   1.000
_cell.angle_alpha   90.00
_cell.angle_beta   90.00
_cell.angle_gamma   90.00
#
_symmetry.space_group_name_H-M   'P 1'
#
loop_
_entity.id
_entity.type
_entity.pdbx_description
1 polymer ?
#
loop_
_entity_poly.entity_id
_entity_poly.type
_entity_poly.pdbx_seq_one_letter_code
_entity_poly.pdbx_strand_id
1 'polypeptide(L)'
;LVLSLALGIWLDSRGHHPEQARLLLVSGALLACLVALAGAGLAVIGLRHGVRLGALERKSLWLGALAVVSNTVMSAVGAFTALLSVAAFARGRQLRHFGRVQLATLEQSNKWLAPQLGLLALPQHHVGTPFVAPIDDALRAPLAAAWRDNGRTEHASVAAFARLSLDLMALGAPAWLVASAHADALDEVRHTELCFLLASSLDGQTMSPSAFPAAARARSLPATRTLALAVLAVDSLIDGALHEGLSARVVARLARTCTEPGIRALLKQIAVDEGRHAAHGWDVVKFCLAEGGEPVAQALRGALTKLPVRLQHDLGPVARTGAWECYGLPGHALEQEEFSKARADVVRRVSTLIGARVETTPGPRERAVDASPAQRESASL
;
A
#
# COMPACT_ATOMS: atom_id res chain seq x y z
N LEU A 1 -22.50 15.30 9.42
CA LEU A 1 -21.19 14.64 9.34
C LEU A 1 -21.31 13.25 8.71
N VAL A 2 -22.10 12.33 9.28
CA VAL A 2 -22.32 10.97 8.77
C VAL A 2 -22.90 10.98 7.35
N LEU A 3 -23.89 11.85 7.09
CA LEU A 3 -24.48 12.01 5.77
C LEU A 3 -23.50 12.58 4.73
N SER A 4 -22.68 13.56 5.08
CA SER A 4 -21.67 14.13 4.18
C SER A 4 -20.56 13.13 3.87
N LEU A 5 -20.11 12.34 4.86
CA LEU A 5 -19.17 11.25 4.66
C LEU A 5 -19.77 10.13 3.78
N ALA A 6 -21.02 9.71 4.06
CA ALA A 6 -21.72 8.70 3.27
C ALA A 6 -21.95 9.14 1.81
N LEU A 7 -22.33 10.41 1.60
CA LEU A 7 -22.51 10.96 0.26
C LEU A 7 -21.17 11.10 -0.48
N GLY A 8 -20.09 11.51 0.21
CA GLY A 8 -18.75 11.58 -0.36
C GLY A 8 -18.24 10.22 -0.81
N ILE A 9 -18.41 9.19 0.02
CA ILE A 9 -18.06 7.80 -0.30
C ILE A 9 -18.91 7.26 -1.46
N TRP A 10 -20.20 7.57 -1.48
CA TRP A 10 -21.10 7.14 -2.55
C TRP A 10 -20.79 7.79 -3.89
N LEU A 11 -20.43 9.08 -3.92
CA LEU A 11 -20.02 9.81 -5.13
C LEU A 11 -18.68 9.30 -5.65
N ASP A 12 -17.72 9.02 -4.75
CA ASP A 12 -16.40 8.48 -5.09
C ASP A 12 -16.51 7.06 -5.68
N SER A 13 -17.38 6.21 -5.11
CA SER A 13 -17.60 4.84 -5.58
C SER A 13 -18.20 4.72 -6.97
N ARG A 14 -18.85 5.78 -7.48
CA ARG A 14 -19.48 5.81 -8.81
C ARG A 14 -18.68 6.56 -9.88
N GLY A 15 -17.50 7.09 -9.53
CA GLY A 15 -16.67 7.85 -10.48
C GLY A 15 -17.28 9.15 -10.99
N HIS A 16 -18.40 9.58 -10.39
CA HIS A 16 -19.07 10.84 -10.73
C HIS A 16 -18.54 11.97 -9.86
N HIS A 17 -17.92 12.98 -10.48
CA HIS A 17 -17.45 14.21 -9.82
C HIS A 17 -16.44 14.01 -8.69
N PRO A 18 -15.22 13.49 -8.98
CA PRO A 18 -14.20 13.22 -7.95
C PRO A 18 -13.80 14.45 -7.12
N GLU A 19 -13.89 15.66 -7.69
CA GLU A 19 -13.64 16.91 -6.98
C GLU A 19 -14.71 17.22 -5.91
N GLN A 20 -15.97 16.94 -6.18
CA GLN A 20 -17.06 17.16 -5.22
C GLN A 20 -17.03 16.14 -4.08
N ALA A 21 -16.72 14.88 -4.38
CA ALA A 21 -16.53 13.84 -3.36
C ALA A 21 -15.40 14.22 -2.41
N ARG A 22 -14.30 14.77 -2.93
CA ARG A 22 -13.16 15.25 -2.13
C ARG A 22 -13.50 16.44 -1.26
N LEU A 23 -14.21 17.44 -1.79
CA LEU A 23 -14.66 18.60 -1.02
C LEU A 23 -15.54 18.17 0.16
N LEU A 24 -16.44 17.21 -0.04
CA LEU A 24 -17.30 16.67 1.01
C LEU A 24 -16.51 15.87 2.06
N LEU A 25 -15.50 15.10 1.66
CA LEU A 25 -14.64 14.35 2.58
C LEU A 25 -13.75 15.27 3.40
N VAL A 26 -13.12 16.27 2.75
CA VAL A 26 -12.27 17.26 3.44
C VAL A 26 -13.09 18.14 4.37
N SER A 27 -14.26 18.61 3.94
CA SER A 27 -15.15 19.42 4.79
C SER A 27 -15.71 18.62 5.96
N GLY A 28 -16.02 17.32 5.77
CA GLY A 28 -16.43 16.43 6.84
C GLY A 28 -15.34 16.20 7.89
N ALA A 29 -14.10 16.00 7.45
CA ALA A 29 -12.94 15.86 8.34
C ALA A 29 -12.64 17.15 9.10
N LEU A 30 -12.68 18.31 8.43
CA LEU A 30 -12.53 19.62 9.05
C LEU A 30 -13.60 19.89 10.10
N LEU A 31 -14.85 19.57 9.81
CA LEU A 31 -15.96 19.72 10.75
C LEU A 31 -15.79 18.80 11.99
N ALA A 32 -15.31 17.58 11.80
CA ALA A 32 -14.99 16.67 12.91
C ALA A 32 -13.89 17.25 13.81
N CYS A 33 -12.83 17.82 13.23
CA CYS A 33 -11.77 18.50 13.98
C CYS A 33 -12.30 19.73 14.72
N LEU A 34 -13.15 20.54 14.10
CA LEU A 34 -13.75 21.72 14.73
C LEU A 34 -14.67 21.34 15.90
N VAL A 35 -15.47 20.28 15.76
CA VAL A 35 -16.32 19.76 16.84
C VAL A 35 -15.48 19.23 18.01
N ALA A 36 -14.38 18.53 17.73
CA ALA A 36 -13.46 18.04 18.75
C ALA A 36 -12.75 19.19 19.49
N LEU A 37 -12.33 20.23 18.75
CA LEU A 37 -11.72 21.43 19.32
C LEU A 37 -12.73 22.25 20.14
N ALA A 38 -13.97 22.39 19.67
CA ALA A 38 -15.04 23.06 20.41
C ALA A 38 -15.39 22.29 21.70
N GLY A 39 -15.44 20.95 21.66
CA GLY A 39 -15.64 20.11 22.84
C GLY A 39 -14.52 20.29 23.86
N ALA A 40 -13.26 20.31 23.42
CA ALA A 40 -12.10 20.59 24.28
C ALA A 40 -12.14 22.01 24.85
N GLY A 41 -12.54 23.01 24.04
CA GLY A 41 -12.71 24.40 24.47
C GLY A 41 -13.80 24.56 25.54
N LEU A 42 -14.94 23.89 25.36
CA LEU A 42 -16.03 23.88 26.35
C LEU A 42 -15.62 23.20 27.67
N ALA A 43 -14.80 22.13 27.61
CA ALA A 43 -14.25 21.48 28.79
C ALA A 43 -13.31 22.43 29.56
N VAL A 44 -12.49 23.21 28.84
CA VAL A 44 -11.60 24.22 29.44
C VAL A 44 -12.40 25.38 30.05
N ILE A 45 -13.46 25.85 29.39
CA ILE A 45 -14.34 26.92 29.88
C ILE A 45 -15.12 26.43 31.13
N GLY A 46 -15.65 25.20 31.13
CA GLY A 46 -16.32 24.59 32.30
C GLY A 46 -15.39 24.48 33.51
N LEU A 47 -14.09 24.20 33.26
CA LEU A 47 -13.05 24.20 34.32
C LEU A 47 -12.71 25.60 34.86
N ARG A 48 -12.85 26.64 34.00
CA ARG A 48 -12.59 28.06 34.42
C ARG A 48 -13.75 28.69 35.14
N HIS A 49 -15.00 28.30 34.82
CA HIS A 49 -16.20 28.93 35.36
C HIS A 49 -16.79 28.25 36.65
N GLY A 50 -15.94 27.69 37.49
CA GLY A 50 -16.34 27.56 38.90
C GLY A 50 -16.96 26.24 39.37
N VAL A 51 -16.71 25.14 38.65
CA VAL A 51 -16.91 23.83 39.31
C VAL A 51 -15.73 23.64 40.26
N ARG A 52 -15.97 23.74 41.57
CA ARG A 52 -14.99 23.41 42.65
C ARG A 52 -14.79 21.90 42.67
N LEU A 53 -14.14 21.38 41.69
CA LEU A 53 -13.72 19.97 41.60
C LEU A 53 -12.40 19.80 42.39
N GLY A 54 -12.30 18.73 43.18
CA GLY A 54 -11.05 18.35 43.82
C GLY A 54 -9.92 18.12 42.81
N ALA A 55 -8.66 18.23 43.26
CA ALA A 55 -7.49 18.11 42.38
C ALA A 55 -7.45 16.76 41.62
N LEU A 56 -8.00 15.68 42.22
CA LEU A 56 -8.05 14.35 41.64
C LEU A 56 -9.10 14.27 40.53
N GLU A 57 -10.27 14.89 40.70
CA GLU A 57 -11.32 14.93 39.67
C GLU A 57 -10.93 15.78 38.48
N ARG A 58 -10.21 16.86 38.66
CA ARG A 58 -9.63 17.66 37.59
C ARG A 58 -8.63 16.87 36.76
N LYS A 59 -7.74 16.07 37.39
CA LYS A 59 -6.82 15.19 36.67
C LYS A 59 -7.54 14.13 35.83
N SER A 60 -8.60 13.51 36.38
CA SER A 60 -9.35 12.47 35.64
C SER A 60 -10.13 13.04 34.47
N LEU A 61 -10.69 14.24 34.58
CA LEU A 61 -11.36 14.96 33.50
C LEU A 61 -10.39 15.38 32.39
N TRP A 62 -9.18 15.84 32.74
CA TRP A 62 -8.14 16.16 31.77
C TRP A 62 -7.63 14.91 31.04
N LEU A 63 -7.43 13.82 31.75
CA LEU A 63 -7.03 12.54 31.15
C LEU A 63 -8.13 11.98 30.25
N GLY A 64 -9.40 12.10 30.64
CA GLY A 64 -10.54 11.72 29.81
C GLY A 64 -10.66 12.57 28.54
N ALA A 65 -10.54 13.88 28.65
CA ALA A 65 -10.55 14.80 27.49
C ALA A 65 -9.37 14.55 26.54
N LEU A 66 -8.18 14.32 27.10
CA LEU A 66 -6.98 13.97 26.30
C LEU A 66 -7.15 12.63 25.58
N ALA A 67 -7.73 11.63 26.25
CA ALA A 67 -8.01 10.33 25.66
C ALA A 67 -9.05 10.42 24.53
N VAL A 68 -10.11 11.22 24.68
CA VAL A 68 -11.12 11.45 23.63
C VAL A 68 -10.50 12.17 22.42
N VAL A 69 -9.72 13.22 22.65
CA VAL A 69 -9.03 13.95 21.57
C VAL A 69 -8.02 13.04 20.86
N SER A 70 -7.22 12.29 21.63
CA SER A 70 -6.25 11.33 21.08
C SER A 70 -6.95 10.25 20.26
N ASN A 71 -8.02 9.63 20.76
CA ASN A 71 -8.80 8.61 20.05
C ASN A 71 -9.47 9.17 18.78
N THR A 72 -9.98 10.41 18.82
CA THR A 72 -10.60 11.05 17.66
C THR A 72 -9.57 11.36 16.59
N VAL A 73 -8.39 11.88 16.96
CA VAL A 73 -7.28 12.13 16.06
C VAL A 73 -6.73 10.83 15.48
N MET A 74 -6.53 9.82 16.31
CA MET A 74 -6.04 8.50 15.86
C MET A 74 -7.05 7.80 14.96
N SER A 75 -8.35 7.91 15.24
CA SER A 75 -9.41 7.40 14.36
C SER A 75 -9.48 8.16 13.04
N ALA A 76 -9.29 9.48 13.04
CA ALA A 76 -9.24 10.30 11.84
C ALA A 76 -8.00 9.99 11.00
N VAL A 77 -6.81 9.90 11.60
CA VAL A 77 -5.57 9.50 10.92
C VAL A 77 -5.70 8.08 10.36
N GLY A 78 -6.22 7.14 11.15
CA GLY A 78 -6.44 5.77 10.69
C GLY A 78 -7.51 5.67 9.59
N ALA A 79 -8.57 6.49 9.59
CA ALA A 79 -9.57 6.55 8.52
C ALA A 79 -8.98 7.19 7.26
N PHE A 80 -8.14 8.21 7.42
CA PHE A 80 -7.44 8.87 6.33
C PHE A 80 -6.44 7.92 5.66
N THR A 81 -5.60 7.19 6.40
CA THR A 81 -4.68 6.21 5.83
C THR A 81 -5.38 5.03 5.16
N ALA A 82 -6.54 4.57 5.67
CA ALA A 82 -7.28 3.46 5.07
C ALA A 82 -8.04 3.84 3.78
N LEU A 83 -8.61 5.04 3.71
CA LEU A 83 -9.21 5.58 2.47
C LEU A 83 -8.20 5.74 1.32
N LEU A 84 -6.92 5.83 1.67
CA LEU A 84 -5.82 6.08 0.74
C LEU A 84 -5.16 4.80 0.20
N SER A 85 -5.52 3.65 0.76
CA SER A 85 -4.94 2.34 0.40
C SER A 85 -5.66 1.61 -0.71
N VAL A 86 -6.75 2.19 -1.26
CA VAL A 86 -7.75 1.45 -2.04
C VAL A 86 -7.43 1.29 -3.53
N ALA A 87 -6.44 1.99 -4.06
CA ALA A 87 -6.17 1.95 -5.49
C ALA A 87 -4.68 1.76 -5.78
N ALA A 88 -4.16 0.59 -5.49
CA ALA A 88 -2.85 0.25 -6.03
C ALA A 88 -2.66 -1.27 -6.06
N PHE A 89 -2.25 -1.74 -7.18
CA PHE A 89 -1.69 -3.07 -7.39
C PHE A 89 -0.73 -3.46 -6.25
N ALA A 90 -0.63 -4.74 -5.97
CA ALA A 90 0.38 -5.35 -5.13
C ALA A 90 1.78 -5.16 -5.74
N ARG A 91 2.33 -4.00 -5.60
CA ARG A 91 3.62 -3.63 -6.17
C ARG A 91 4.37 -2.81 -5.14
N GLY A 92 5.08 -3.48 -4.27
CA GLY A 92 6.05 -2.88 -3.39
C GLY A 92 5.59 -1.69 -2.53
N ARG A 93 6.53 -1.02 -1.93
CA ARG A 93 6.33 0.19 -1.12
C ARG A 93 6.14 1.40 -2.03
N GLN A 94 4.92 1.93 -2.11
CA GLN A 94 4.60 3.04 -2.98
C GLN A 94 4.75 4.40 -2.29
N LEU A 95 5.36 5.37 -2.96
CA LEU A 95 5.39 6.73 -2.48
C LEU A 95 3.99 7.36 -2.58
N ARG A 96 3.46 7.82 -1.44
CA ARG A 96 2.15 8.47 -1.36
C ARG A 96 2.27 9.92 -0.88
N HIS A 97 1.49 10.80 -1.50
CA HIS A 97 1.31 12.17 -1.04
C HIS A 97 -0.19 12.43 -0.90
N PHE A 98 -0.64 12.80 0.30
CA PHE A 98 -2.06 12.82 0.65
C PHE A 98 -2.80 11.57 0.16
N GLY A 99 -2.15 10.40 0.31
CA GLY A 99 -2.67 9.10 0.00
C GLY A 99 -2.73 8.68 -1.46
N ARG A 100 -2.39 9.56 -2.35
CA ARG A 100 -2.27 9.23 -3.76
C ARG A 100 -0.88 8.71 -4.05
N VAL A 101 -0.80 7.60 -4.74
CA VAL A 101 0.44 7.09 -5.29
C VAL A 101 1.01 8.14 -6.24
N GLN A 102 2.28 8.47 -6.06
CA GLN A 102 3.01 9.40 -6.91
C GLN A 102 3.81 8.61 -7.92
N LEU A 103 3.50 8.80 -9.19
CA LEU A 103 4.21 8.17 -10.30
C LEU A 103 4.78 9.25 -11.21
N ALA A 104 6.01 9.05 -11.66
CA ALA A 104 6.57 9.86 -12.75
C ALA A 104 5.80 9.58 -14.04
N THR A 105 5.68 10.57 -14.92
CA THR A 105 5.28 10.36 -16.30
C THR A 105 6.40 9.69 -17.09
N LEU A 106 6.10 9.18 -18.27
CA LEU A 106 7.11 8.56 -19.14
C LEU A 106 7.60 9.57 -20.16
N GLU A 107 8.89 9.50 -20.46
CA GLU A 107 9.53 10.23 -21.55
C GLU A 107 10.32 9.28 -22.46
N GLN A 108 10.47 9.60 -23.74
CA GLN A 108 11.31 8.83 -24.64
C GLN A 108 12.78 9.10 -24.32
N SER A 109 13.43 8.14 -23.68
CA SER A 109 14.77 8.28 -23.15
C SER A 109 15.32 6.90 -22.77
N ASN A 110 16.64 6.77 -22.70
CA ASN A 110 17.36 5.57 -22.28
C ASN A 110 18.01 5.71 -20.88
N LYS A 111 17.69 6.76 -20.12
CA LYS A 111 18.33 7.05 -18.83
C LYS A 111 18.25 5.90 -17.82
N TRP A 112 17.18 5.12 -17.90
CA TRP A 112 16.93 3.96 -17.04
C TRP A 112 17.13 2.62 -17.74
N LEU A 113 17.70 2.60 -18.94
CA LEU A 113 18.00 1.38 -19.68
C LEU A 113 19.49 1.03 -19.67
N ALA A 114 20.35 2.01 -19.40
CA ALA A 114 21.79 1.80 -19.36
C ALA A 114 22.25 1.58 -17.92
N PRO A 115 22.86 0.44 -17.56
CA PRO A 115 23.45 0.21 -16.25
C PRO A 115 24.66 1.13 -16.07
N GLN A 116 24.46 2.35 -15.57
CA GLN A 116 25.54 3.32 -15.41
C GLN A 116 26.41 3.05 -14.17
N LEU A 117 25.97 2.21 -13.24
CA LEU A 117 26.64 2.00 -11.96
C LEU A 117 27.31 0.64 -11.79
N GLY A 118 27.38 -0.20 -12.81
CA GLY A 118 27.96 -1.55 -12.67
C GLY A 118 27.24 -2.44 -11.64
N LEU A 119 26.14 -1.96 -11.06
CA LEU A 119 25.33 -2.65 -10.05
C LEU A 119 24.54 -3.82 -10.65
N LEU A 120 24.36 -3.82 -11.96
CA LEU A 120 23.80 -4.93 -12.73
C LEU A 120 24.91 -5.62 -13.51
N ALA A 121 25.68 -6.45 -12.86
CA ALA A 121 26.22 -7.62 -13.53
C ALA A 121 25.04 -8.56 -13.81
N LEU A 122 24.13 -8.17 -14.73
CA LEU A 122 23.34 -9.20 -15.42
C LEU A 122 24.36 -10.19 -15.96
N PRO A 123 24.21 -11.50 -15.75
CA PRO A 123 25.04 -12.48 -16.40
C PRO A 123 25.08 -12.07 -17.87
N GLN A 124 26.26 -11.74 -18.40
CA GLN A 124 26.46 -11.20 -19.76
C GLN A 124 25.90 -12.10 -20.87
N HIS A 125 25.43 -13.29 -20.50
CA HIS A 125 24.80 -14.27 -21.35
C HIS A 125 23.34 -13.97 -21.71
N HIS A 126 22.72 -12.89 -21.20
CA HIS A 126 21.29 -12.57 -21.43
C HIS A 126 21.04 -11.20 -22.09
N VAL A 127 22.03 -10.60 -22.72
CA VAL A 127 21.86 -9.38 -23.55
C VAL A 127 21.15 -9.68 -24.88
N GLY A 128 20.81 -10.95 -25.16
CA GLY A 128 19.84 -11.32 -26.19
C GLY A 128 18.40 -11.07 -25.73
N THR A 129 17.47 -11.06 -26.66
CA THR A 129 16.03 -10.88 -26.38
C THR A 129 15.61 -11.74 -25.19
N PRO A 130 15.05 -11.16 -24.11
CA PRO A 130 14.64 -11.93 -22.90
C PRO A 130 13.48 -12.89 -23.18
N PHE A 131 12.86 -12.78 -24.34
CA PHE A 131 11.77 -13.63 -24.80
C PHE A 131 12.28 -14.61 -25.85
N VAL A 132 12.21 -15.89 -25.58
CA VAL A 132 12.66 -16.99 -26.45
C VAL A 132 11.53 -17.47 -27.36
N ALA A 133 10.29 -17.48 -26.83
CA ALA A 133 9.13 -17.92 -27.60
C ALA A 133 8.52 -16.79 -28.43
N PRO A 134 7.93 -17.10 -29.62
CA PRO A 134 7.14 -16.12 -30.36
C PRO A 134 5.98 -15.61 -29.49
N ILE A 135 5.88 -14.31 -29.36
CA ILE A 135 4.79 -13.65 -28.63
C ILE A 135 3.72 -13.26 -29.65
N ASP A 136 2.46 -13.55 -29.33
CA ASP A 136 1.32 -13.08 -30.11
C ASP A 136 1.39 -11.54 -30.21
N ASP A 137 1.33 -11.03 -31.45
CA ASP A 137 1.42 -9.61 -31.71
C ASP A 137 0.33 -8.80 -31.00
N ALA A 138 -0.83 -9.39 -30.77
CA ALA A 138 -1.91 -8.77 -29.99
C ALA A 138 -1.55 -8.58 -28.51
N LEU A 139 -0.61 -9.36 -27.96
CA LEU A 139 -0.17 -9.28 -26.59
C LEU A 139 1.05 -8.37 -26.38
N ARG A 140 1.85 -8.08 -27.40
CA ARG A 140 3.11 -7.33 -27.25
C ARG A 140 2.89 -5.96 -26.61
N ALA A 141 2.01 -5.15 -27.18
CA ALA A 141 1.76 -3.81 -26.67
C ALA A 141 1.13 -3.80 -25.25
N PRO A 142 0.13 -4.62 -24.91
CA PRO A 142 -0.37 -4.75 -23.55
C PRO A 142 0.69 -5.21 -22.54
N LEU A 143 1.53 -6.20 -22.87
CA LEU A 143 2.60 -6.66 -22.00
C LEU A 143 3.66 -5.57 -21.77
N ALA A 144 4.08 -4.86 -22.84
CA ALA A 144 5.01 -3.76 -22.74
C ALA A 144 4.47 -2.63 -21.86
N ALA A 145 3.20 -2.27 -22.01
CA ALA A 145 2.54 -1.27 -21.17
C ALA A 145 2.55 -1.68 -19.70
N ALA A 146 2.21 -2.94 -19.40
CA ALA A 146 2.19 -3.46 -18.04
C ALA A 146 3.58 -3.50 -17.39
N TRP A 147 4.63 -3.87 -18.12
CA TRP A 147 6.01 -3.80 -17.63
C TRP A 147 6.45 -2.35 -17.36
N ARG A 148 6.05 -1.38 -18.22
CA ARG A 148 6.30 0.05 -17.95
C ARG A 148 5.59 0.54 -16.70
N ASP A 149 4.35 0.12 -16.47
CA ASP A 149 3.62 0.49 -15.27
C ASP A 149 4.26 -0.12 -14.01
N ASN A 150 4.77 -1.35 -14.09
CA ASN A 150 5.60 -1.92 -13.03
C ASN A 150 6.83 -1.04 -12.79
N GLY A 151 7.60 -0.72 -13.83
CA GLY A 151 8.80 0.12 -13.70
C GLY A 151 8.52 1.52 -13.12
N ARG A 152 7.36 2.13 -13.42
CA ARG A 152 6.95 3.39 -12.78
C ARG A 152 6.68 3.22 -11.29
N THR A 153 6.15 2.08 -10.89
CA THR A 153 5.86 1.76 -9.49
C THR A 153 7.14 1.52 -8.72
N GLU A 154 8.06 0.71 -9.26
CA GLU A 154 9.39 0.46 -8.67
C GLU A 154 10.18 1.78 -8.55
N HIS A 155 10.14 2.63 -9.57
CA HIS A 155 10.73 3.98 -9.50
C HIS A 155 10.14 4.83 -8.34
N ALA A 156 8.85 4.73 -8.09
CA ALA A 156 8.23 5.40 -6.94
C ALA A 156 8.64 4.78 -5.60
N SER A 157 8.92 3.47 -5.57
CA SER A 157 9.43 2.77 -4.38
C SER A 157 10.82 3.24 -3.99
N VAL A 158 11.71 3.57 -4.95
CA VAL A 158 13.01 4.22 -4.67
C VAL A 158 12.83 5.44 -3.76
N ALA A 159 11.90 6.34 -4.13
CA ALA A 159 11.63 7.54 -3.36
C ALA A 159 10.95 7.24 -2.01
N ALA A 160 10.15 6.18 -1.94
CA ALA A 160 9.49 5.76 -0.70
C ALA A 160 10.49 5.22 0.32
N PHE A 161 11.46 4.41 -0.08
CA PHE A 161 12.55 3.92 0.78
C PHE A 161 13.51 5.03 1.19
N ALA A 162 13.85 5.96 0.29
CA ALA A 162 14.64 7.14 0.64
C ALA A 162 13.95 7.99 1.74
N ARG A 163 12.63 8.15 1.64
CA ARG A 163 11.85 8.82 2.68
C ARG A 163 11.81 8.02 3.99
N LEU A 164 11.67 6.69 3.91
CA LEU A 164 11.72 5.82 5.08
C LEU A 164 13.03 6.01 5.86
N SER A 165 14.17 6.10 5.16
CA SER A 165 15.44 6.31 5.83
C SER A 165 15.49 7.63 6.60
N LEU A 166 14.94 8.73 6.03
CA LEU A 166 14.83 10.02 6.71
C LEU A 166 13.90 9.95 7.93
N ASP A 167 12.75 9.28 7.80
CA ASP A 167 11.80 9.08 8.90
C ASP A 167 12.43 8.26 10.04
N LEU A 168 13.17 7.20 9.73
CA LEU A 168 13.91 6.37 10.70
C LEU A 168 14.99 7.18 11.43
N MET A 169 15.76 7.99 10.71
CA MET A 169 16.77 8.88 11.32
C MET A 169 16.12 9.91 12.23
N ALA A 170 15.02 10.53 11.83
CA ALA A 170 14.29 11.51 12.64
C ALA A 170 13.72 10.91 13.93
N LEU A 171 13.45 9.60 13.95
CA LEU A 171 12.93 8.87 15.11
C LEU A 171 14.02 8.20 15.96
N GLY A 172 15.30 8.33 15.58
CA GLY A 172 16.42 7.75 16.31
C GLY A 172 16.50 6.23 16.17
N ALA A 173 16.13 5.70 15.00
CA ALA A 173 16.22 4.29 14.72
C ALA A 173 17.69 3.81 14.67
N PRO A 174 17.98 2.53 14.98
CA PRO A 174 19.32 1.99 14.92
C PRO A 174 19.87 1.98 13.48
N ALA A 175 21.18 2.14 13.34
CA ALA A 175 21.86 2.30 12.06
C ALA A 175 21.55 1.18 11.04
N TRP A 176 21.37 -0.05 11.50
CA TRP A 176 21.05 -1.18 10.61
C TRP A 176 19.69 -1.06 9.93
N LEU A 177 18.66 -0.47 10.59
CA LEU A 177 17.36 -0.21 9.96
C LEU A 177 17.49 0.87 8.86
N VAL A 178 18.27 1.92 9.12
CA VAL A 178 18.54 2.96 8.12
C VAL A 178 19.32 2.38 6.94
N ALA A 179 20.33 1.56 7.20
CA ALA A 179 21.13 0.90 6.16
C ALA A 179 20.26 -0.03 5.29
N SER A 180 19.33 -0.77 5.90
CA SER A 180 18.36 -1.60 5.16
C SER A 180 17.50 -0.78 4.22
N ALA A 181 16.98 0.38 4.65
CA ALA A 181 16.16 1.25 3.79
C ALA A 181 16.93 1.75 2.55
N HIS A 182 18.24 2.02 2.69
CA HIS A 182 19.08 2.38 1.55
C HIS A 182 19.38 1.19 0.63
N ALA A 183 19.60 0.00 1.19
CA ALA A 183 19.79 -1.22 0.40
C ALA A 183 18.54 -1.54 -0.42
N ASP A 184 17.36 -1.49 0.21
CA ASP A 184 16.08 -1.70 -0.46
C ASP A 184 15.86 -0.67 -1.58
N ALA A 185 16.17 0.61 -1.35
CA ALA A 185 16.09 1.65 -2.40
C ALA A 185 16.97 1.33 -3.63
N LEU A 186 18.16 0.76 -3.42
CA LEU A 186 19.05 0.37 -4.53
C LEU A 186 18.52 -0.84 -5.29
N ASP A 187 17.82 -1.76 -4.63
CA ASP A 187 17.14 -2.86 -5.30
C ASP A 187 16.02 -2.35 -6.20
N GLU A 188 15.24 -1.36 -5.73
CA GLU A 188 14.18 -0.74 -6.52
C GLU A 188 14.69 0.01 -7.76
N VAL A 189 15.90 0.57 -7.69
CA VAL A 189 16.57 1.11 -8.90
C VAL A 189 16.76 0.00 -9.94
N ARG A 190 17.26 -1.17 -9.51
CA ARG A 190 17.47 -2.33 -10.40
C ARG A 190 16.14 -2.88 -10.94
N HIS A 191 15.11 -3.01 -10.09
CA HIS A 191 13.79 -3.47 -10.51
C HIS A 191 13.19 -2.53 -11.55
N THR A 192 13.35 -1.21 -11.37
CA THR A 192 12.96 -0.20 -12.35
C THR A 192 13.62 -0.42 -13.71
N GLU A 193 14.95 -0.52 -13.72
CA GLU A 193 15.73 -0.75 -14.95
C GLU A 193 15.30 -2.03 -15.66
N LEU A 194 15.10 -3.12 -14.92
CA LEU A 194 14.65 -4.41 -15.48
C LEU A 194 13.26 -4.32 -16.11
N CYS A 195 12.33 -3.64 -15.46
CA CYS A 195 10.97 -3.46 -15.99
C CYS A 195 10.97 -2.69 -17.30
N PHE A 196 11.75 -1.61 -17.40
CA PHE A 196 11.87 -0.83 -18.64
C PHE A 196 12.61 -1.59 -19.74
N LEU A 197 13.63 -2.37 -19.40
CA LEU A 197 14.31 -3.25 -20.34
C LEU A 197 13.35 -4.30 -20.94
N LEU A 198 12.56 -4.98 -20.09
CA LEU A 198 11.58 -5.96 -20.53
C LEU A 198 10.52 -5.31 -21.44
N ALA A 199 10.02 -4.14 -21.06
CA ALA A 199 9.06 -3.41 -21.90
C ALA A 199 9.65 -3.04 -23.25
N SER A 200 10.87 -2.50 -23.29
CA SER A 200 11.57 -2.13 -24.52
C SER A 200 11.82 -3.33 -25.43
N SER A 201 12.12 -4.50 -24.88
CA SER A 201 12.33 -5.73 -25.66
C SER A 201 11.04 -6.27 -26.31
N LEU A 202 9.87 -5.86 -25.81
CA LEU A 202 8.57 -6.25 -26.36
C LEU A 202 8.15 -5.40 -27.56
N ASP A 203 8.32 -4.09 -27.50
CA ASP A 203 7.79 -3.16 -28.53
C ASP A 203 8.85 -2.24 -29.16
N GLY A 204 10.13 -2.37 -28.77
CA GLY A 204 11.24 -1.58 -29.30
C GLY A 204 11.27 -0.12 -28.84
N GLN A 205 10.35 0.32 -27.98
CA GLN A 205 10.31 1.70 -27.52
C GLN A 205 11.16 1.90 -26.26
N THR A 206 12.15 2.77 -26.35
CA THR A 206 12.98 3.17 -25.21
C THR A 206 12.30 4.27 -24.41
N MET A 207 11.67 3.90 -23.30
CA MET A 207 11.00 4.83 -22.39
C MET A 207 11.69 4.82 -21.04
N SER A 208 11.63 5.95 -20.33
CA SER A 208 12.12 6.09 -18.95
C SER A 208 11.16 6.95 -18.13
N PRO A 209 11.17 6.84 -16.80
CA PRO A 209 10.45 7.78 -15.97
C PRO A 209 11.06 9.18 -16.09
N SER A 210 10.20 10.18 -16.22
CA SER A 210 10.58 11.59 -16.20
C SER A 210 10.86 12.07 -14.75
N ALA A 211 11.07 13.37 -14.59
CA ALA A 211 11.25 13.96 -13.26
C ALA A 211 10.08 13.61 -12.33
N PHE A 212 10.43 13.21 -11.10
CA PHE A 212 9.45 12.89 -10.07
C PHE A 212 8.69 14.15 -9.64
N PRO A 213 7.37 14.08 -9.37
CA PRO A 213 6.58 15.24 -8.98
C PRO A 213 7.17 15.94 -7.75
N ALA A 214 7.35 17.27 -7.80
CA ALA A 214 7.96 18.03 -6.72
C ALA A 214 7.20 17.90 -5.38
N ALA A 215 5.87 17.84 -5.43
CA ALA A 215 5.00 17.63 -4.29
C ALA A 215 5.26 16.30 -3.54
N ALA A 216 5.77 15.30 -4.23
CA ALA A 216 6.09 14.01 -3.63
C ALA A 216 7.24 14.07 -2.62
N ARG A 217 8.08 15.11 -2.66
CA ARG A 217 9.19 15.31 -1.72
C ARG A 217 8.74 15.80 -0.35
N ALA A 218 7.59 16.47 -0.28
CA ALA A 218 7.10 17.06 0.96
C ALA A 218 6.40 16.00 1.83
N ARG A 219 6.99 15.68 2.98
CA ARG A 219 6.35 15.02 4.09
C ARG A 219 6.86 15.60 5.40
N SER A 220 5.95 15.90 6.30
CA SER A 220 6.30 16.18 7.70
C SER A 220 5.77 15.04 8.57
N LEU A 221 6.64 14.52 9.43
CA LEU A 221 6.20 13.63 10.51
C LEU A 221 5.35 14.44 11.50
N PRO A 222 4.41 13.78 12.21
CA PRO A 222 3.67 14.38 13.30
C PRO A 222 4.61 15.00 14.35
N ALA A 223 4.15 16.08 14.99
CA ALA A 223 4.97 16.86 15.93
C ALA A 223 5.42 16.04 17.18
N THR A 224 4.65 15.07 17.61
CA THR A 224 5.03 14.22 18.74
C THR A 224 5.67 12.92 18.28
N ARG A 225 6.77 12.53 18.93
CA ARG A 225 7.50 11.28 18.61
C ARG A 225 6.57 10.05 18.63
N THR A 226 5.69 9.95 19.63
CA THR A 226 4.76 8.82 19.77
C THR A 226 3.81 8.70 18.57
N LEU A 227 3.24 9.84 18.13
CA LEU A 227 2.36 9.84 16.96
C LEU A 227 3.14 9.54 15.67
N ALA A 228 4.35 10.06 15.55
CA ALA A 228 5.23 9.77 14.41
C ALA A 228 5.59 8.27 14.33
N LEU A 229 5.90 7.63 15.47
CA LEU A 229 6.12 6.18 15.55
C LEU A 229 4.85 5.39 15.16
N ALA A 230 3.66 5.83 15.61
CA ALA A 230 2.40 5.17 15.25
C ALA A 230 2.11 5.26 13.74
N VAL A 231 2.34 6.42 13.13
CA VAL A 231 2.19 6.61 11.68
C VAL A 231 3.19 5.74 10.91
N LEU A 232 4.46 5.76 11.31
CA LEU A 232 5.50 4.96 10.66
C LEU A 232 5.23 3.46 10.80
N ALA A 233 4.71 3.00 11.95
CA ALA A 233 4.33 1.60 12.15
C ALA A 233 3.23 1.17 11.19
N VAL A 234 2.18 1.99 11.03
CA VAL A 234 1.06 1.69 10.12
C VAL A 234 1.51 1.73 8.66
N ASP A 235 2.28 2.73 8.25
CA ASP A 235 2.84 2.81 6.89
C ASP A 235 3.72 1.58 6.59
N SER A 236 4.59 1.18 7.54
CA SER A 236 5.46 0.02 7.35
C SER A 236 4.72 -1.31 7.42
N LEU A 237 3.59 -1.39 8.15
CA LEU A 237 2.72 -2.56 8.11
C LEU A 237 2.06 -2.72 6.74
N ILE A 238 1.56 -1.63 6.17
CA ILE A 238 0.80 -1.67 4.91
C ILE A 238 1.74 -1.72 3.72
N ASP A 239 2.62 -0.75 3.57
CA ASP A 239 3.48 -0.64 2.38
C ASP A 239 4.69 -1.59 2.46
N GLY A 240 5.22 -1.85 3.67
CA GLY A 240 6.32 -2.79 3.87
C GLY A 240 5.84 -4.24 4.03
N ALA A 241 5.23 -4.58 5.16
CA ALA A 241 4.92 -5.97 5.49
C ALA A 241 3.86 -6.61 4.57
N LEU A 242 2.80 -5.86 4.21
CA LEU A 242 1.73 -6.39 3.37
C LEU A 242 2.06 -6.30 1.88
N HIS A 243 2.38 -5.12 1.35
CA HIS A 243 2.56 -4.94 -0.09
C HIS A 243 3.86 -5.57 -0.60
N GLU A 244 5.02 -5.37 0.07
CA GLU A 244 6.25 -6.07 -0.30
C GLU A 244 6.11 -7.58 -0.10
N GLY A 245 5.46 -8.00 1.00
CA GLY A 245 5.18 -9.42 1.24
C GLY A 245 4.26 -10.05 0.19
N LEU A 246 3.32 -9.29 -0.35
CA LEU A 246 2.49 -9.70 -1.46
C LEU A 246 3.29 -9.75 -2.76
N SER A 247 4.11 -8.73 -3.05
CA SER A 247 5.01 -8.70 -4.21
C SER A 247 5.92 -9.92 -4.21
N ALA A 248 6.59 -10.22 -3.09
CA ALA A 248 7.43 -11.41 -2.94
C ALA A 248 6.69 -12.71 -3.29
N ARG A 249 5.45 -12.88 -2.81
CA ARG A 249 4.62 -14.07 -3.07
C ARG A 249 4.23 -14.19 -4.54
N VAL A 250 3.74 -13.09 -5.11
CA VAL A 250 3.32 -13.02 -6.51
C VAL A 250 4.51 -13.32 -7.42
N VAL A 251 5.63 -12.64 -7.24
CA VAL A 251 6.83 -12.81 -8.07
C VAL A 251 7.43 -14.21 -7.90
N ALA A 252 7.46 -14.77 -6.68
CA ALA A 252 7.89 -16.15 -6.47
C ALA A 252 6.96 -17.18 -7.15
N ARG A 253 5.66 -16.88 -7.24
CA ARG A 253 4.70 -17.74 -7.97
C ARG A 253 4.96 -17.64 -9.47
N LEU A 254 5.11 -16.42 -10.00
CA LEU A 254 5.43 -16.19 -11.42
C LEU A 254 6.76 -16.83 -11.83
N ALA A 255 7.77 -16.80 -10.97
CA ALA A 255 9.03 -17.49 -11.23
C ALA A 255 8.90 -19.00 -11.43
N ARG A 256 7.81 -19.62 -10.99
CA ARG A 256 7.50 -21.05 -11.22
C ARG A 256 6.70 -21.28 -12.49
N THR A 257 5.82 -20.36 -12.87
CA THR A 257 4.88 -20.49 -14.00
C THR A 257 5.42 -19.85 -15.28
N CYS A 258 6.30 -18.86 -15.18
CA CYS A 258 6.89 -18.19 -16.33
C CYS A 258 7.66 -19.17 -17.23
N THR A 259 7.34 -19.17 -18.51
CA THR A 259 7.97 -20.06 -19.51
C THR A 259 9.28 -19.50 -20.03
N GLU A 260 9.48 -18.17 -19.98
CA GLU A 260 10.66 -17.49 -20.48
C GLU A 260 11.85 -17.61 -19.50
N PRO A 261 12.94 -18.30 -19.85
CA PRO A 261 14.05 -18.59 -18.92
C PRO A 261 14.71 -17.34 -18.37
N GLY A 262 14.93 -16.31 -19.19
CA GLY A 262 15.53 -15.04 -18.79
C GLY A 262 14.65 -14.31 -17.77
N ILE A 263 13.36 -14.18 -18.04
CA ILE A 263 12.39 -13.55 -17.13
C ILE A 263 12.31 -14.35 -15.83
N ARG A 264 12.25 -15.69 -15.91
CA ARG A 264 12.21 -16.56 -14.73
C ARG A 264 13.40 -16.35 -13.80
N ALA A 265 14.59 -16.17 -14.35
CA ALA A 265 15.80 -15.91 -13.56
C ALA A 265 15.70 -14.55 -12.84
N LEU A 266 15.24 -13.51 -13.52
CA LEU A 266 15.01 -12.19 -12.95
C LEU A 266 13.94 -12.23 -11.85
N LEU A 267 12.81 -12.88 -12.10
CA LEU A 267 11.73 -13.03 -11.11
C LEU A 267 12.20 -13.74 -9.83
N LYS A 268 13.09 -14.74 -9.94
CA LYS A 268 13.67 -15.40 -8.76
C LYS A 268 14.46 -14.43 -7.91
N GLN A 269 15.27 -13.56 -8.53
CA GLN A 269 16.04 -12.56 -7.81
C GLN A 269 15.13 -11.51 -7.17
N ILE A 270 14.19 -10.95 -7.92
CA ILE A 270 13.22 -9.97 -7.41
C ILE A 270 12.44 -10.56 -6.22
N ALA A 271 12.02 -11.84 -6.29
CA ALA A 271 11.30 -12.47 -5.18
C ALA A 271 12.13 -12.54 -3.88
N VAL A 272 13.44 -12.70 -3.97
CA VAL A 272 14.35 -12.67 -2.82
C VAL A 272 14.46 -11.25 -2.25
N ASP A 273 14.62 -10.27 -3.13
CA ASP A 273 14.74 -8.86 -2.76
C ASP A 273 13.44 -8.37 -2.07
N GLU A 274 12.28 -8.62 -2.67
CA GLU A 274 10.96 -8.29 -2.11
C GLU A 274 10.70 -8.98 -0.76
N GLY A 275 11.17 -10.23 -0.60
CA GLY A 275 11.11 -10.94 0.69
C GLY A 275 11.93 -10.24 1.77
N ARG A 276 13.09 -9.66 1.42
CA ARG A 276 13.94 -8.87 2.31
C ARG A 276 13.29 -7.54 2.66
N HIS A 277 12.69 -6.83 1.67
CA HIS A 277 11.94 -5.60 1.87
C HIS A 277 10.76 -5.83 2.85
N ALA A 278 10.02 -6.91 2.68
CA ALA A 278 8.95 -7.29 3.61
C ALA A 278 9.47 -7.57 5.03
N ALA A 279 10.60 -8.26 5.17
CA ALA A 279 11.22 -8.51 6.47
C ALA A 279 11.65 -7.19 7.14
N HIS A 280 12.27 -6.28 6.40
CA HIS A 280 12.61 -4.94 6.88
C HIS A 280 11.35 -4.16 7.30
N GLY A 281 10.25 -4.21 6.54
CA GLY A 281 8.96 -3.63 6.94
C GLY A 281 8.51 -4.12 8.32
N TRP A 282 8.63 -5.43 8.60
CA TRP A 282 8.34 -6.01 9.91
C TRP A 282 9.29 -5.52 11.01
N ASP A 283 10.55 -5.33 10.71
CA ASP A 283 11.53 -4.84 11.70
C ASP A 283 11.27 -3.38 12.06
N VAL A 284 10.84 -2.55 11.11
CA VAL A 284 10.37 -1.18 11.41
C VAL A 284 9.11 -1.21 12.28
N VAL A 285 8.15 -2.09 12.01
CA VAL A 285 6.96 -2.25 12.88
C VAL A 285 7.35 -2.62 14.31
N LYS A 286 8.28 -3.57 14.48
CA LYS A 286 8.78 -3.98 15.82
C LYS A 286 9.50 -2.83 16.52
N PHE A 287 10.38 -2.11 15.82
CA PHE A 287 11.05 -0.91 16.34
C PHE A 287 10.04 0.12 16.85
N CYS A 288 9.06 0.48 16.02
CA CYS A 288 8.04 1.44 16.40
C CYS A 288 7.21 0.98 17.60
N LEU A 289 6.88 -0.31 17.66
CA LEU A 289 6.12 -0.89 18.77
C LEU A 289 6.93 -0.88 20.08
N ALA A 290 8.22 -1.22 20.02
CA ALA A 290 9.12 -1.19 21.17
C ALA A 290 9.30 0.22 21.74
N GLU A 291 9.46 1.21 20.87
CA GLU A 291 9.69 2.60 21.23
C GLU A 291 8.41 3.39 21.59
N GLY A 292 7.28 3.04 21.00
CA GLY A 292 6.03 3.79 21.14
C GLY A 292 4.97 3.09 22.00
N GLY A 293 5.15 1.81 22.33
CA GLY A 293 4.28 1.06 23.25
C GLY A 293 2.81 0.98 22.84
N GLU A 294 1.90 1.12 23.81
CA GLU A 294 0.46 0.94 23.61
C GLU A 294 -0.17 1.88 22.57
N PRO A 295 0.19 3.17 22.43
CA PRO A 295 -0.31 4.02 21.34
C PRO A 295 -0.03 3.45 19.96
N VAL A 296 1.17 2.87 19.72
CA VAL A 296 1.51 2.20 18.47
C VAL A 296 0.71 0.91 18.29
N ALA A 297 0.58 0.10 19.35
CA ALA A 297 -0.25 -1.11 19.33
C ALA A 297 -1.71 -0.80 18.96
N GLN A 298 -2.28 0.27 19.50
CA GLN A 298 -3.63 0.71 19.20
C GLN A 298 -3.77 1.17 17.72
N ALA A 299 -2.77 1.89 17.18
CA ALA A 299 -2.74 2.27 15.79
C ALA A 299 -2.70 1.05 14.85
N LEU A 300 -1.88 0.05 15.18
CA LEU A 300 -1.80 -1.22 14.44
C LEU A 300 -3.12 -1.99 14.49
N ARG A 301 -3.80 -2.10 15.65
CA ARG A 301 -5.15 -2.70 15.76
C ARG A 301 -6.14 -1.97 14.84
N GLY A 302 -6.14 -0.62 14.88
CA GLY A 302 -6.98 0.20 14.02
C GLY A 302 -6.68 0.01 12.52
N ALA A 303 -5.44 -0.22 12.14
CA ALA A 303 -5.05 -0.52 10.77
C ALA A 303 -5.58 -1.89 10.32
N LEU A 304 -5.49 -2.91 11.16
CA LEU A 304 -5.97 -4.26 10.83
C LEU A 304 -7.47 -4.29 10.51
N THR A 305 -8.30 -3.54 11.24
CA THR A 305 -9.74 -3.49 11.00
C THR A 305 -10.12 -2.84 9.67
N LYS A 306 -9.19 -2.10 9.07
CA LYS A 306 -9.38 -1.35 7.83
C LYS A 306 -8.72 -1.99 6.62
N LEU A 307 -7.97 -3.08 6.81
CA LEU A 307 -7.35 -3.78 5.69
C LEU A 307 -8.43 -4.27 4.72
N PRO A 308 -8.31 -3.96 3.41
CA PRO A 308 -9.27 -4.42 2.43
C PRO A 308 -9.32 -5.95 2.39
N VAL A 309 -10.49 -6.50 2.10
CA VAL A 309 -10.68 -7.95 1.96
C VAL A 309 -10.28 -8.42 0.57
N ARG A 310 -10.40 -7.54 -0.43
CA ARG A 310 -10.06 -7.80 -1.83
C ARG A 310 -9.18 -6.69 -2.37
N LEU A 311 -8.29 -7.04 -3.28
CA LEU A 311 -7.59 -6.06 -4.12
C LEU A 311 -8.61 -5.38 -5.03
N GLN A 312 -8.49 -4.07 -5.16
CA GLN A 312 -9.19 -3.34 -6.20
C GLN A 312 -8.25 -3.27 -7.41
N HIS A 313 -8.66 -3.87 -8.50
CA HIS A 313 -7.97 -3.78 -9.77
C HIS A 313 -8.59 -2.64 -10.58
N ASP A 314 -7.75 -1.70 -11.02
CA ASP A 314 -8.13 -0.87 -12.16
C ASP A 314 -8.27 -1.82 -13.35
N LEU A 315 -9.49 -2.04 -13.79
CA LEU A 315 -9.76 -2.80 -14.99
C LEU A 315 -9.27 -1.97 -16.18
N GLY A 316 -7.98 -2.10 -16.51
CA GLY A 316 -7.44 -1.57 -17.75
C GLY A 316 -8.18 -2.16 -18.96
N PRO A 317 -7.94 -1.64 -20.16
CA PRO A 317 -8.67 -2.05 -21.38
C PRO A 317 -8.52 -3.54 -21.73
N VAL A 318 -7.56 -4.24 -21.13
CA VAL A 318 -7.34 -5.67 -21.33
C VAL A 318 -7.32 -6.38 -19.97
N ALA A 319 -8.26 -7.32 -19.77
CA ALA A 319 -8.28 -8.15 -18.57
C ALA A 319 -7.03 -9.04 -18.52
N ARG A 320 -6.25 -8.94 -17.43
CA ARG A 320 -5.09 -9.79 -17.21
C ARG A 320 -5.54 -11.19 -16.80
N THR A 321 -5.34 -12.13 -17.71
CA THR A 321 -5.65 -13.54 -17.54
C THR A 321 -4.40 -14.33 -17.11
N GLY A 322 -4.58 -15.62 -16.76
CA GLY A 322 -3.45 -16.51 -16.47
C GLY A 322 -2.45 -16.67 -17.61
N ALA A 323 -2.82 -16.38 -18.86
CA ALA A 323 -1.90 -16.38 -20.00
C ALA A 323 -0.73 -15.37 -19.83
N TRP A 324 -0.92 -14.29 -19.08
CA TRP A 324 0.12 -13.30 -18.81
C TRP A 324 1.23 -13.84 -17.91
N GLU A 325 0.93 -14.86 -17.11
CA GLU A 325 1.88 -15.46 -16.16
C GLU A 325 3.07 -16.11 -16.88
N CYS A 326 2.86 -16.59 -18.11
CA CYS A 326 3.92 -17.13 -18.95
C CYS A 326 5.00 -16.07 -19.25
N TYR A 327 4.63 -14.80 -19.28
CA TYR A 327 5.50 -13.66 -19.55
C TYR A 327 5.91 -12.89 -18.28
N GLY A 328 5.73 -13.47 -17.11
CA GLY A 328 6.16 -12.91 -15.83
C GLY A 328 5.25 -11.81 -15.27
N LEU A 329 4.03 -11.69 -15.77
CA LEU A 329 3.04 -10.72 -15.28
C LEU A 329 1.85 -11.45 -14.68
N PRO A 330 1.35 -11.05 -13.49
CA PRO A 330 0.28 -11.77 -12.82
C PRO A 330 -1.07 -11.55 -13.49
N GLY A 331 -1.85 -12.63 -13.54
CA GLY A 331 -3.29 -12.54 -13.74
C GLY A 331 -3.99 -12.06 -12.47
N HIS A 332 -5.17 -11.44 -12.60
CA HIS A 332 -5.92 -10.91 -11.45
C HIS A 332 -6.29 -11.99 -10.42
N ALA A 333 -6.57 -13.21 -10.87
CA ALA A 333 -6.90 -14.32 -9.97
C ALA A 333 -5.72 -14.71 -9.07
N LEU A 334 -4.50 -14.76 -9.63
CA LEU A 334 -3.28 -15.04 -8.89
C LEU A 334 -2.99 -13.94 -7.87
N GLU A 335 -3.07 -12.68 -8.28
CA GLU A 335 -2.87 -11.54 -7.36
C GLU A 335 -3.86 -11.57 -6.19
N GLN A 336 -5.15 -11.84 -6.45
CA GLN A 336 -6.17 -11.92 -5.42
C GLN A 336 -5.95 -13.09 -4.46
N GLU A 337 -5.54 -14.25 -4.97
CA GLU A 337 -5.21 -15.42 -4.15
C GLU A 337 -4.05 -15.12 -3.20
N GLU A 338 -2.95 -14.59 -3.72
CA GLU A 338 -1.76 -14.29 -2.93
C GLU A 338 -2.00 -13.11 -1.96
N PHE A 339 -2.82 -12.14 -2.34
CA PHE A 339 -3.26 -11.07 -1.43
C PHE A 339 -4.03 -11.63 -0.23
N SER A 340 -4.95 -12.55 -0.46
CA SER A 340 -5.72 -13.15 0.64
C SER A 340 -4.80 -13.85 1.65
N LYS A 341 -3.77 -14.55 1.16
CA LYS A 341 -2.76 -15.22 1.99
C LYS A 341 -1.87 -14.20 2.73
N ALA A 342 -1.35 -13.18 2.04
CA ALA A 342 -0.51 -12.15 2.62
C ALA A 342 -1.27 -11.38 3.72
N ARG A 343 -2.53 -11.01 3.45
CA ARG A 343 -3.40 -10.37 4.44
C ARG A 343 -3.61 -11.23 5.69
N ALA A 344 -3.91 -12.52 5.51
CA ALA A 344 -4.09 -13.45 6.63
C ALA A 344 -2.81 -13.57 7.49
N ASP A 345 -1.65 -13.63 6.85
CA ASP A 345 -0.35 -13.66 7.52
C ASP A 345 -0.09 -12.38 8.32
N VAL A 346 -0.36 -11.21 7.74
CA VAL A 346 -0.21 -9.92 8.40
C VAL A 346 -1.12 -9.83 9.63
N VAL A 347 -2.40 -10.16 9.50
CA VAL A 347 -3.36 -10.16 10.61
C VAL A 347 -2.88 -11.08 11.74
N ARG A 348 -2.46 -12.30 11.43
CA ARG A 348 -1.96 -13.27 12.41
C ARG A 348 -0.71 -12.73 13.12
N ARG A 349 0.30 -12.25 12.39
CA ARG A 349 1.57 -11.78 12.96
C ARG A 349 1.39 -10.54 13.83
N VAL A 350 0.59 -9.56 13.39
CA VAL A 350 0.30 -8.38 14.23
C VAL A 350 -0.46 -8.80 15.49
N SER A 351 -1.48 -9.67 15.37
CA SER A 351 -2.22 -10.16 16.53
C SER A 351 -1.32 -10.84 17.55
N THR A 352 -0.32 -11.60 17.08
CA THR A 352 0.69 -12.21 17.97
C THR A 352 1.56 -11.14 18.64
N LEU A 353 2.04 -10.15 17.86
CA LEU A 353 2.93 -9.10 18.36
C LEU A 353 2.28 -8.22 19.43
N ILE A 354 0.99 -7.92 19.30
CA ILE A 354 0.28 -7.02 20.21
C ILE A 354 -0.62 -7.75 21.21
N GLY A 355 -0.62 -9.09 21.22
CA GLY A 355 -1.42 -9.89 22.16
C GLY A 355 -2.94 -9.77 22.00
N ALA A 356 -3.42 -9.25 20.86
CA ALA A 356 -4.83 -9.03 20.60
C ALA A 356 -5.41 -10.05 19.62
N ARG A 357 -6.56 -10.63 19.95
CA ARG A 357 -7.41 -11.32 18.97
C ARG A 357 -8.20 -10.26 18.21
N VAL A 358 -7.92 -10.10 16.92
CA VAL A 358 -8.75 -9.29 16.02
C VAL A 358 -9.79 -10.20 15.38
N GLU A 359 -11.06 -9.98 15.73
CA GLU A 359 -12.17 -10.61 15.03
C GLU A 359 -12.21 -10.06 13.60
N THR A 360 -11.87 -10.89 12.64
CA THR A 360 -12.04 -10.55 11.23
C THR A 360 -13.51 -10.65 10.88
N THR A 361 -14.16 -9.53 10.59
CA THR A 361 -15.53 -9.52 10.09
C THR A 361 -15.59 -10.34 8.79
N PRO A 362 -16.40 -11.42 8.71
CA PRO A 362 -16.57 -12.15 7.46
C PRO A 362 -17.18 -11.20 6.42
N GLY A 363 -16.61 -11.19 5.22
CA GLY A 363 -17.21 -10.47 4.10
C GLY A 363 -18.65 -10.93 3.87
N PRO A 364 -19.52 -10.11 3.26
CA PRO A 364 -20.90 -10.49 2.99
C PRO A 364 -20.91 -11.82 2.25
N ARG A 365 -21.54 -12.83 2.86
CA ARG A 365 -21.81 -14.09 2.18
C ARG A 365 -22.61 -13.78 0.93
N GLU A 366 -22.13 -14.16 -0.25
CA GLU A 366 -22.96 -14.27 -1.43
C GLU A 366 -24.18 -15.12 -1.03
N ARG A 367 -25.34 -14.51 -1.01
CA ARG A 367 -26.57 -15.28 -0.94
C ARG A 367 -26.60 -16.15 -2.19
N ALA A 368 -26.49 -17.44 -2.00
CA ALA A 368 -26.84 -18.38 -3.04
C ALA A 368 -28.24 -17.98 -3.51
N VAL A 369 -28.35 -17.62 -4.77
CA VAL A 369 -29.65 -17.45 -5.42
C VAL A 369 -30.25 -18.85 -5.48
N ASP A 370 -31.15 -19.13 -4.56
CA ASP A 370 -31.97 -20.32 -4.60
C ASP A 370 -32.70 -20.35 -5.95
N ALA A 371 -32.24 -21.25 -6.81
CA ALA A 371 -32.95 -21.57 -8.03
C ALA A 371 -34.31 -22.17 -7.64
N SER A 372 -35.34 -21.41 -7.87
CA SER A 372 -36.76 -21.81 -7.73
C SER A 372 -37.01 -23.13 -8.44
N PRO A 373 -37.67 -24.11 -7.81
CA PRO A 373 -38.09 -25.35 -8.46
C PRO A 373 -39.44 -25.12 -9.19
N ALA A 374 -39.37 -24.66 -10.43
CA ALA A 374 -40.50 -24.67 -11.32
C ALA A 374 -40.11 -25.34 -12.62
N GLN A 375 -40.29 -26.67 -12.65
CA GLN A 375 -40.52 -27.47 -13.85
C GLN A 375 -40.51 -28.96 -13.49
N ARG A 376 -41.56 -29.40 -12.78
CA ARG A 376 -42.04 -30.79 -12.87
C ARG A 376 -43.57 -30.70 -13.01
N GLU A 377 -44.04 -30.68 -14.24
CA GLU A 377 -45.37 -31.16 -14.64
C GLU A 377 -45.46 -30.99 -16.15
N SER A 378 -45.23 -32.04 -16.86
CA SER A 378 -45.91 -32.43 -18.11
C SER A 378 -45.15 -33.58 -18.79
N ALA A 379 -45.42 -34.78 -18.31
CA ALA A 379 -45.20 -36.00 -19.10
C ALA A 379 -46.18 -37.04 -18.59
N SER A 380 -47.44 -36.92 -19.00
CA SER A 380 -48.40 -38.02 -19.10
C SER A 380 -49.60 -37.55 -19.92
N LEU A 381 -49.51 -37.74 -21.21
CA LEU A 381 -50.58 -38.21 -22.11
C LEU A 381 -49.98 -38.40 -23.52
#